data_84dde5a8583d75fc6a41c7b8225462f1
#
_entry.id   84dde5a8583d75fc6a41c7b8225462f1
#
_cell.length_a   1.000
_cell.length_b   1.000
_cell.length_c   1.000
_cell.angle_alpha   90.00
_cell.angle_beta   90.00
_cell.angle_gamma   90.00
#
_symmetry.space_group_name_H-M   'P 1'
#
loop_
_entity.id
_entity.type
_entity.pdbx_description
1 polymer ?
#
loop_
_entity_poly.entity_id
_entity_poly.type
_entity_poly.pdbx_seq_one_letter_code
_entity_poly.pdbx_strand_id
1 'polypeptide(L)'
;MKILKPGSQLHRLISLLSVCGEFPIKSLDLLGNKRLYRRVVSECTVPVTVQNPITKETISLPKIFILTGKGRMKSIRLYKGARPILTWIGEGRYYDSICYGYNMPMTPAHVDRNHRVAETLAAFMDAGFHYLPHTLPKLKSEGINRIITTQPLAYPSRMLKFTDDGEVNKTGFSRITGAVFAGGDCYAVYNTRNAVMKWSGEGEMKMKVNINLLSIVNSGVDHARLPMLFFGASQEVAFRSMLAMRKATNARSRFDMFYPRIHFVPLNRYGARFLKFISIPRWREHLLELLFDEENRSFNRGHFEFDAKINGTYILSHLDSDLCRLNRFRESIIDNVGEKYEALCFGWQYDFVKKFLGNLAKVTVISFDEVDKELSEYYSRYLIK
;
A
#
# COMPACT_ATOMS: atom_id res chain seq x y z
N MET A 1 21.36 -12.61 -25.01
CA MET A 1 20.48 -11.47 -25.34
C MET A 1 19.18 -11.57 -24.50
N LYS A 2 18.71 -10.48 -23.93
CA LYS A 2 17.44 -10.41 -23.20
C LYS A 2 16.49 -9.46 -23.90
N ILE A 3 15.22 -9.85 -24.02
CA ILE A 3 14.18 -8.97 -24.58
C ILE A 3 13.47 -8.29 -23.42
N LEU A 4 13.34 -6.96 -23.47
CA LEU A 4 12.64 -6.18 -22.45
C LEU A 4 11.11 -6.25 -22.68
N LYS A 5 10.55 -7.46 -22.66
CA LYS A 5 9.12 -7.65 -22.86
C LYS A 5 8.30 -7.03 -21.72
N PRO A 6 7.29 -6.19 -22.01
CA PRO A 6 6.37 -5.69 -21.01
C PRO A 6 5.81 -6.80 -20.10
N GLY A 7 5.74 -6.56 -18.80
CA GLY A 7 5.28 -7.55 -17.81
C GLY A 7 6.30 -8.63 -17.41
N SER A 8 7.44 -8.77 -18.13
CA SER A 8 8.49 -9.71 -17.72
C SER A 8 9.14 -9.29 -16.39
N GLN A 9 9.77 -10.25 -15.68
CA GLN A 9 10.47 -9.96 -14.41
C GLN A 9 11.51 -8.85 -14.56
N LEU A 10 12.25 -8.83 -15.67
CA LEU A 10 13.24 -7.78 -15.95
C LEU A 10 12.56 -6.42 -16.12
N HIS A 11 11.50 -6.36 -16.93
CA HIS A 11 10.72 -5.13 -17.14
C HIS A 11 10.12 -4.62 -15.83
N ARG A 12 9.42 -5.47 -15.06
CA ARG A 12 8.82 -5.11 -13.75
C ARG A 12 9.87 -4.55 -12.78
N LEU A 13 11.05 -5.18 -12.70
CA LEU A 13 12.12 -4.72 -11.80
C LEU A 13 12.72 -3.39 -12.27
N ILE A 14 12.98 -3.19 -13.57
CA ILE A 14 13.46 -1.93 -14.11
C ILE A 14 12.42 -0.81 -13.88
N SER A 15 11.14 -1.06 -14.17
CA SER A 15 10.05 -0.11 -13.95
C SER A 15 9.95 0.32 -12.49
N LEU A 16 10.06 -0.62 -11.54
CA LEU A 16 10.04 -0.30 -10.13
C LEU A 16 11.27 0.52 -9.71
N LEU A 17 12.46 0.13 -10.17
CA LEU A 17 13.71 0.85 -9.88
C LEU A 17 13.74 2.25 -10.48
N SER A 18 13.07 2.47 -11.62
CA SER A 18 12.96 3.79 -12.24
C SER A 18 12.18 4.79 -11.36
N VAL A 19 11.27 4.29 -10.52
CA VAL A 19 10.44 5.11 -9.63
C VAL A 19 11.05 5.25 -8.23
N CYS A 20 11.57 4.17 -7.66
CA CYS A 20 12.07 4.19 -6.28
C CYS A 20 13.60 4.33 -6.16
N GLY A 21 14.33 4.14 -7.27
CA GLY A 21 15.80 4.23 -7.35
C GLY A 21 16.53 3.01 -6.79
N GLU A 22 15.96 2.33 -5.80
CA GLU A 22 16.54 1.11 -5.20
C GLU A 22 15.46 0.18 -4.67
N PHE A 23 15.77 -1.14 -4.65
CA PHE A 23 14.88 -2.17 -4.13
C PHE A 23 15.63 -3.13 -3.20
N PRO A 24 15.09 -3.47 -2.01
CA PRO A 24 15.76 -4.38 -1.08
C PRO A 24 15.72 -5.83 -1.58
N ILE A 25 16.89 -6.49 -1.64
CA ILE A 25 17.01 -7.88 -2.11
C ILE A 25 16.16 -8.85 -1.28
N LYS A 26 16.03 -8.58 0.01
CA LYS A 26 15.25 -9.43 0.92
C LYS A 26 13.77 -9.49 0.54
N SER A 27 13.24 -8.44 -0.10
CA SER A 27 11.81 -8.27 -0.42
C SER A 27 11.45 -8.63 -1.87
N LEU A 28 12.34 -9.34 -2.58
CA LEU A 28 12.07 -9.81 -3.95
C LEU A 28 10.86 -10.74 -4.08
N ASP A 29 10.42 -11.35 -3.00
CA ASP A 29 9.21 -12.15 -2.90
C ASP A 29 7.92 -11.32 -3.06
N LEU A 30 7.96 -10.01 -2.79
CA LEU A 30 6.84 -9.10 -3.08
C LEU A 30 6.59 -8.92 -4.59
N LEU A 31 7.58 -9.22 -5.43
CA LEU A 31 7.45 -9.15 -6.88
C LEU A 31 6.94 -10.46 -7.51
N GLY A 32 6.82 -11.53 -6.71
CA GLY A 32 6.45 -12.87 -7.15
C GLY A 32 7.51 -13.92 -6.79
N ASN A 33 7.85 -14.81 -7.73
CA ASN A 33 8.79 -15.90 -7.45
C ASN A 33 10.22 -15.38 -7.19
N LYS A 34 10.63 -15.41 -5.91
CA LYS A 34 11.92 -14.91 -5.43
C LYS A 34 13.13 -15.53 -6.13
N ARG A 35 13.05 -16.85 -6.51
CA ARG A 35 14.15 -17.52 -7.20
C ARG A 35 14.35 -16.96 -8.61
N LEU A 36 13.25 -16.73 -9.33
CA LEU A 36 13.30 -16.13 -10.66
C LEU A 36 13.87 -14.71 -10.63
N TYR A 37 13.42 -13.87 -9.70
CA TYR A 37 13.98 -12.53 -9.57
C TYR A 37 15.45 -12.52 -9.14
N ARG A 38 15.89 -13.41 -8.25
CA ARG A 38 17.32 -13.56 -7.92
C ARG A 38 18.14 -13.96 -9.16
N ARG A 39 17.63 -14.86 -9.99
CA ARG A 39 18.28 -15.25 -11.25
C ARG A 39 18.37 -14.04 -12.19
N VAL A 40 17.28 -13.30 -12.40
CA VAL A 40 17.28 -12.08 -13.25
C VAL A 40 18.32 -11.07 -12.75
N VAL A 41 18.38 -10.83 -11.43
CA VAL A 41 19.37 -9.92 -10.82
C VAL A 41 20.79 -10.41 -11.09
N SER A 42 21.09 -11.69 -10.83
CA SER A 42 22.41 -12.28 -11.08
C SER A 42 22.84 -12.17 -12.54
N GLU A 43 21.97 -12.52 -13.48
CA GLU A 43 22.23 -12.47 -14.91
C GLU A 43 22.38 -11.03 -15.44
N CYS A 44 21.88 -10.04 -14.74
CA CYS A 44 21.95 -8.62 -15.10
C CYS A 44 23.00 -7.82 -14.33
N THR A 45 23.79 -8.47 -13.46
CA THR A 45 24.99 -7.88 -12.81
C THR A 45 26.29 -8.14 -13.58
N VAL A 46 26.22 -8.84 -14.71
CA VAL A 46 27.29 -9.18 -15.63
C VAL A 46 26.97 -8.62 -17.02
N PRO A 47 27.92 -8.65 -18.00
CA PRO A 47 27.69 -8.15 -19.35
C PRO A 47 26.46 -8.78 -20.01
N VAL A 48 25.60 -7.93 -20.58
CA VAL A 48 24.31 -8.33 -21.15
C VAL A 48 23.90 -7.43 -22.31
N THR A 49 23.34 -8.03 -23.35
CA THR A 49 22.68 -7.31 -24.43
C THR A 49 21.18 -7.36 -24.21
N VAL A 50 20.54 -6.19 -24.28
CA VAL A 50 19.09 -6.02 -24.13
C VAL A 50 18.51 -5.53 -25.45
N GLN A 51 17.33 -6.06 -25.81
CA GLN A 51 16.59 -5.66 -27.00
C GLN A 51 15.25 -5.04 -26.64
N ASN A 52 14.94 -3.93 -27.29
CA ASN A 52 13.60 -3.35 -27.28
C ASN A 52 12.64 -4.26 -28.06
N PRO A 53 11.52 -4.70 -27.49
CA PRO A 53 10.61 -5.62 -28.16
C PRO A 53 9.90 -5.00 -29.38
N ILE A 54 9.76 -3.66 -29.40
CA ILE A 54 9.03 -2.92 -30.44
C ILE A 54 9.99 -2.48 -31.55
N THR A 55 10.99 -1.66 -31.23
CA THR A 55 11.91 -1.08 -32.22
C THR A 55 12.99 -2.03 -32.68
N LYS A 56 13.18 -3.17 -31.99
CA LYS A 56 14.28 -4.15 -32.21
C LYS A 56 15.68 -3.58 -31.97
N GLU A 57 15.77 -2.35 -31.51
CA GLU A 57 17.02 -1.75 -31.08
C GLU A 57 17.69 -2.58 -29.99
N THR A 58 19.02 -2.70 -30.05
CA THR A 58 19.79 -3.46 -29.06
C THR A 58 20.84 -2.58 -28.39
N ILE A 59 21.02 -2.77 -27.08
CA ILE A 59 22.05 -2.10 -26.29
C ILE A 59 22.87 -3.18 -25.56
N SER A 60 24.18 -3.16 -25.74
CA SER A 60 25.12 -3.99 -24.98
C SER A 60 25.68 -3.19 -23.80
N LEU A 61 25.53 -3.75 -22.60
CA LEU A 61 25.87 -3.13 -21.34
C LEU A 61 26.81 -4.03 -20.54
N PRO A 62 27.77 -3.46 -19.77
CA PRO A 62 28.57 -4.25 -18.84
C PRO A 62 27.72 -4.83 -17.70
N LYS A 63 26.58 -4.23 -17.40
CA LYS A 63 25.56 -4.69 -16.45
C LYS A 63 24.33 -3.79 -16.51
N ILE A 64 23.16 -4.31 -16.08
CA ILE A 64 21.95 -3.49 -15.87
C ILE A 64 21.82 -3.08 -14.40
N PHE A 65 22.15 -4.01 -13.50
CA PHE A 65 22.01 -3.78 -12.06
C PHE A 65 23.35 -3.72 -11.33
N ILE A 66 23.37 -2.97 -10.24
CA ILE A 66 24.43 -2.99 -9.23
C ILE A 66 23.83 -3.36 -7.88
N LEU A 67 24.61 -4.07 -7.07
CA LEU A 67 24.27 -4.41 -5.71
C LEU A 67 25.00 -3.46 -4.77
N THR A 68 24.25 -2.81 -3.87
CA THR A 68 24.77 -1.85 -2.90
C THR A 68 24.37 -2.25 -1.48
N GLY A 69 25.08 -1.73 -0.48
CA GLY A 69 24.82 -2.04 0.92
C GLY A 69 25.23 -3.45 1.35
N LYS A 70 25.08 -3.73 2.65
CA LYS A 70 25.43 -5.03 3.27
C LYS A 70 24.24 -5.54 4.12
N GLY A 71 24.20 -6.86 4.33
CA GLY A 71 23.22 -7.51 5.20
C GLY A 71 21.78 -7.14 4.84
N ARG A 72 21.02 -6.66 5.81
CA ARG A 72 19.59 -6.29 5.66
C ARG A 72 19.37 -5.06 4.79
N MET A 73 20.40 -4.25 4.56
CA MET A 73 20.37 -3.05 3.74
C MET A 73 20.82 -3.31 2.30
N LYS A 74 21.10 -4.57 1.92
CA LYS A 74 21.52 -4.93 0.57
C LYS A 74 20.39 -4.64 -0.43
N SER A 75 20.72 -3.81 -1.44
CA SER A 75 19.78 -3.28 -2.42
C SER A 75 20.23 -3.54 -3.84
N ILE A 76 19.27 -3.55 -4.74
CA ILE A 76 19.45 -3.53 -6.18
C ILE A 76 19.22 -2.09 -6.64
N ARG A 77 20.11 -1.59 -7.50
CA ARG A 77 19.99 -0.29 -8.18
C ARG A 77 20.26 -0.46 -9.68
N LEU A 78 19.77 0.47 -10.47
CA LEU A 78 20.17 0.56 -11.87
C LEU A 78 21.63 0.99 -11.98
N TYR A 79 22.37 0.32 -12.86
CA TYR A 79 23.70 0.78 -13.27
C TYR A 79 23.57 2.07 -14.09
N LYS A 80 24.49 3.02 -13.90
CA LYS A 80 24.45 4.32 -14.61
C LYS A 80 24.31 4.17 -16.12
N GLY A 81 25.07 3.25 -16.72
CA GLY A 81 25.03 2.98 -18.15
C GLY A 81 23.73 2.30 -18.64
N ALA A 82 22.87 1.81 -17.77
CA ALA A 82 21.58 1.23 -18.14
C ALA A 82 20.47 2.27 -18.35
N ARG A 83 20.75 3.57 -18.10
CA ARG A 83 19.80 4.68 -18.29
C ARG A 83 19.11 4.71 -19.66
N PRO A 84 19.76 4.45 -20.80
CA PRO A 84 19.08 4.41 -22.09
C PRO A 84 17.89 3.45 -22.15
N ILE A 85 17.90 2.35 -21.37
CA ILE A 85 16.77 1.41 -21.30
C ILE A 85 15.50 2.09 -20.73
N LEU A 86 15.67 3.11 -19.86
CA LEU A 86 14.54 3.82 -19.25
C LEU A 86 13.75 4.65 -20.27
N THR A 87 14.37 5.07 -21.37
CA THR A 87 13.66 5.78 -22.44
C THR A 87 12.67 4.84 -23.13
N TRP A 88 12.97 3.54 -23.20
CA TRP A 88 12.09 2.53 -23.78
C TRP A 88 10.81 2.26 -22.96
N ILE A 89 10.85 2.61 -21.66
CA ILE A 89 9.70 2.47 -20.76
C ILE A 89 9.08 3.82 -20.34
N GLY A 90 9.53 4.93 -20.93
CA GLY A 90 8.99 6.26 -20.68
C GLY A 90 9.48 6.95 -19.40
N GLU A 91 10.34 6.32 -18.58
CA GLU A 91 10.69 6.79 -17.22
C GLU A 91 12.04 7.54 -17.12
N GLY A 92 12.72 7.79 -18.22
CA GLY A 92 14.05 8.40 -18.20
C GLY A 92 14.06 9.76 -17.50
N ARG A 93 13.10 10.64 -17.79
CA ARG A 93 13.03 11.99 -17.21
C ARG A 93 12.79 11.95 -15.69
N TYR A 94 11.86 11.13 -15.25
CA TYR A 94 11.57 11.01 -13.83
C TYR A 94 12.76 10.44 -13.06
N TYR A 95 13.36 9.35 -13.57
CA TYR A 95 14.55 8.75 -12.97
C TYR A 95 15.69 9.74 -12.82
N ASP A 96 15.92 10.58 -13.82
CA ASP A 96 16.95 11.62 -13.78
C ASP A 96 16.69 12.65 -12.69
N SER A 97 15.43 13.06 -12.52
CA SER A 97 15.07 14.01 -11.47
C SER A 97 15.30 13.48 -10.06
N ILE A 98 15.20 12.16 -9.86
CA ILE A 98 15.34 11.56 -8.52
C ILE A 98 16.71 10.97 -8.21
N CYS A 99 17.43 10.50 -9.23
CA CYS A 99 18.65 9.71 -9.03
C CYS A 99 19.93 10.34 -9.60
N TYR A 100 19.84 11.33 -10.46
CA TYR A 100 20.99 11.90 -11.18
C TYR A 100 21.38 13.29 -10.74
N GLY A 101 20.42 14.17 -10.52
CA GLY A 101 20.67 15.55 -10.06
C GLY A 101 20.93 15.62 -8.56
N TYR A 102 20.48 14.62 -7.83
CA TYR A 102 20.70 14.50 -6.39
C TYR A 102 21.34 13.14 -6.15
N ASN A 103 22.60 13.13 -5.75
CA ASN A 103 23.19 11.94 -5.15
C ASN A 103 22.20 11.39 -4.13
N MET A 104 21.62 10.21 -4.40
CA MET A 104 20.69 9.60 -3.47
C MET A 104 21.36 9.53 -2.10
N PRO A 105 20.79 10.16 -1.06
CA PRO A 105 21.40 10.14 0.26
C PRO A 105 21.60 8.68 0.68
N MET A 106 22.87 8.32 0.96
CA MET A 106 23.27 6.96 1.29
C MET A 106 23.18 6.66 2.79
N THR A 107 22.65 7.59 3.58
CA THR A 107 22.53 7.33 5.03
C THR A 107 21.55 6.17 5.27
N PRO A 108 21.77 5.34 6.29
CA PRO A 108 20.90 4.20 6.60
C PRO A 108 19.42 4.56 6.72
N ALA A 109 19.12 5.74 7.25
CA ALA A 109 17.74 6.21 7.39
C ALA A 109 17.06 6.49 6.03
N HIS A 110 17.78 7.08 5.08
CA HIS A 110 17.27 7.31 3.74
C HIS A 110 17.09 6.01 2.95
N VAL A 111 18.06 5.10 3.05
CA VAL A 111 17.96 3.78 2.43
C VAL A 111 16.77 3.01 2.98
N ASP A 112 16.56 2.99 4.31
CA ASP A 112 15.40 2.35 4.93
C ASP A 112 14.08 2.97 4.44
N ARG A 113 14.01 4.29 4.31
CA ARG A 113 12.84 4.99 3.75
C ARG A 113 12.57 4.59 2.29
N ASN A 114 13.61 4.61 1.44
CA ASN A 114 13.49 4.21 0.04
C ASN A 114 13.01 2.77 -0.09
N HIS A 115 13.52 1.87 0.76
CA HIS A 115 13.07 0.49 0.81
C HIS A 115 11.58 0.37 1.17
N ARG A 116 11.09 1.17 2.13
CA ARG A 116 9.66 1.18 2.50
C ARG A 116 8.78 1.63 1.34
N VAL A 117 9.20 2.68 0.63
CA VAL A 117 8.50 3.14 -0.57
C VAL A 117 8.50 2.06 -1.64
N ALA A 118 9.65 1.44 -1.89
CA ALA A 118 9.79 0.40 -2.90
C ALA A 118 8.93 -0.84 -2.60
N GLU A 119 8.84 -1.26 -1.35
CA GLU A 119 8.01 -2.39 -0.91
C GLU A 119 6.51 -2.10 -1.10
N THR A 120 6.05 -0.88 -0.78
CA THR A 120 4.65 -0.51 -1.03
C THR A 120 4.32 -0.42 -2.51
N LEU A 121 5.21 0.18 -3.32
CA LEU A 121 5.02 0.22 -4.78
C LEU A 121 5.02 -1.17 -5.40
N ALA A 122 5.85 -2.10 -4.90
CA ALA A 122 5.84 -3.50 -5.35
C ALA A 122 4.48 -4.17 -5.10
N ALA A 123 3.87 -3.93 -3.93
CA ALA A 123 2.55 -4.45 -3.61
C ALA A 123 1.45 -3.84 -4.50
N PHE A 124 1.50 -2.53 -4.76
CA PHE A 124 0.58 -1.88 -5.69
C PHE A 124 0.76 -2.35 -7.14
N MET A 125 2.00 -2.51 -7.58
CA MET A 125 2.31 -3.07 -8.90
C MET A 125 1.74 -4.48 -9.04
N ASP A 126 1.89 -5.33 -8.02
CA ASP A 126 1.36 -6.70 -8.05
C ASP A 126 -0.17 -6.74 -8.00
N ALA A 127 -0.79 -5.77 -7.36
CA ALA A 127 -2.23 -5.58 -7.34
C ALA A 127 -2.80 -4.99 -8.66
N GLY A 128 -1.96 -4.48 -9.58
CA GLY A 128 -2.38 -3.92 -10.85
C GLY A 128 -2.73 -2.42 -10.81
N PHE A 129 -2.19 -1.67 -9.85
CA PHE A 129 -2.36 -0.21 -9.77
C PHE A 129 -1.42 0.51 -10.75
N HIS A 130 -1.85 1.66 -11.26
CA HIS A 130 -0.98 2.57 -11.99
C HIS A 130 -0.02 3.25 -11.00
N TYR A 131 1.29 3.15 -11.25
CA TYR A 131 2.32 3.71 -10.36
C TYR A 131 3.48 4.35 -11.11
N LEU A 132 3.55 4.19 -12.45
CA LEU A 132 4.62 4.76 -13.26
C LEU A 132 4.37 6.25 -13.50
N PRO A 133 5.28 7.15 -13.14
CA PRO A 133 5.09 8.60 -13.21
C PRO A 133 4.63 9.14 -14.56
N HIS A 134 5.08 8.54 -15.68
CA HIS A 134 4.67 8.98 -17.01
C HIS A 134 3.21 8.61 -17.34
N THR A 135 2.62 7.64 -16.62
CA THR A 135 1.21 7.23 -16.78
C THR A 135 0.30 7.88 -15.75
N LEU A 136 0.87 8.43 -14.65
CA LEU A 136 0.09 9.06 -13.61
C LEU A 136 -0.33 10.48 -14.03
N PRO A 137 -1.61 10.85 -13.84
CA PRO A 137 -2.04 12.22 -14.00
C PRO A 137 -1.26 13.15 -13.09
N LYS A 138 -1.02 14.39 -13.55
CA LYS A 138 -0.45 15.41 -12.68
C LYS A 138 -1.46 15.73 -11.58
N LEU A 139 -1.02 15.67 -10.33
CA LEU A 139 -1.82 16.14 -9.20
C LEU A 139 -2.22 17.59 -9.44
N LYS A 140 -3.46 17.95 -9.12
CA LYS A 140 -4.10 19.26 -9.39
C LYS A 140 -4.46 19.53 -10.86
N SER A 141 -4.46 18.54 -11.76
CA SER A 141 -5.00 18.74 -13.11
C SER A 141 -6.50 18.48 -13.14
N GLU A 142 -7.25 19.30 -13.90
CA GLU A 142 -8.74 19.18 -14.01
C GLU A 142 -9.20 17.82 -14.56
N GLY A 143 -8.36 17.15 -15.35
CA GLY A 143 -8.68 15.85 -15.95
C GLY A 143 -8.63 14.66 -15.00
N ILE A 144 -8.03 14.81 -13.82
CA ILE A 144 -7.76 13.70 -12.90
C ILE A 144 -9.06 13.11 -12.30
N ASN A 145 -10.09 13.92 -12.11
CA ASN A 145 -11.37 13.50 -11.50
C ASN A 145 -12.03 12.32 -12.23
N ARG A 146 -11.94 12.26 -13.56
CA ARG A 146 -12.48 11.14 -14.34
C ARG A 146 -11.65 9.88 -14.22
N ILE A 147 -10.35 10.03 -14.02
CA ILE A 147 -9.39 8.91 -13.96
C ILE A 147 -9.43 8.24 -12.58
N ILE A 148 -9.55 9.01 -11.50
CA ILE A 148 -9.62 8.50 -10.12
C ILE A 148 -10.81 7.54 -9.90
N THR A 149 -11.91 7.76 -10.60
CA THR A 149 -13.09 6.89 -10.48
C THR A 149 -12.98 5.59 -11.28
N THR A 150 -12.04 5.51 -12.23
CA THR A 150 -11.93 4.40 -13.17
C THR A 150 -10.64 3.60 -13.05
N GLN A 151 -9.59 4.18 -12.48
CA GLN A 151 -8.28 3.54 -12.39
C GLN A 151 -7.63 3.80 -11.03
N PRO A 152 -7.17 2.76 -10.35
CA PRO A 152 -6.45 2.92 -9.09
C PRO A 152 -5.04 3.46 -9.34
N LEU A 153 -4.71 4.57 -8.66
CA LEU A 153 -3.47 5.33 -8.83
C LEU A 153 -2.65 5.31 -7.55
N ALA A 154 -1.40 4.89 -7.62
CA ALA A 154 -0.47 4.85 -6.48
C ALA A 154 0.67 5.87 -6.68
N TYR A 155 0.65 6.95 -5.92
CA TYR A 155 1.67 8.00 -5.95
C TYR A 155 2.72 7.76 -4.87
N PRO A 156 4.01 7.63 -5.22
CA PRO A 156 5.08 7.57 -4.22
C PRO A 156 5.20 8.90 -3.47
N SER A 157 5.59 8.86 -2.20
CA SER A 157 5.65 10.05 -1.32
C SER A 157 6.50 11.20 -1.87
N ARG A 158 7.46 10.92 -2.75
CA ARG A 158 8.29 11.94 -3.38
C ARG A 158 7.46 12.84 -4.31
N MET A 159 6.50 12.29 -5.05
CA MET A 159 5.60 13.05 -5.91
C MET A 159 4.64 13.95 -5.13
N LEU A 160 4.33 13.59 -3.88
CA LEU A 160 3.45 14.36 -3.01
C LEU A 160 4.12 15.60 -2.38
N LYS A 161 5.44 15.73 -2.51
CA LYS A 161 6.22 16.81 -1.90
C LYS A 161 6.36 18.04 -2.80
N PHE A 162 6.12 17.90 -4.07
CA PHE A 162 6.19 19.00 -5.01
C PHE A 162 4.86 19.76 -4.97
N THR A 163 4.90 21.02 -4.55
CA THR A 163 3.83 21.99 -4.76
C THR A 163 3.95 22.57 -6.17
N ASP A 164 2.89 23.20 -6.70
CA ASP A 164 2.90 23.77 -8.04
C ASP A 164 3.91 24.90 -8.21
N ASP A 165 4.31 25.54 -7.12
CA ASP A 165 5.25 26.65 -7.09
C ASP A 165 6.73 26.19 -7.16
N GLY A 166 6.97 24.90 -7.38
CA GLY A 166 8.32 24.34 -7.41
C GLY A 166 8.99 24.26 -6.02
N GLU A 167 8.34 24.73 -4.97
CA GLU A 167 8.82 24.60 -3.62
C GLU A 167 8.66 23.14 -3.15
N VAL A 168 9.76 22.56 -2.72
CA VAL A 168 9.77 21.26 -2.07
C VAL A 168 9.24 21.44 -0.65
N ASN A 169 8.02 20.99 -0.41
CA ASN A 169 7.50 20.90 0.95
C ASN A 169 8.43 20.00 1.77
N LYS A 170 9.36 20.61 2.51
CA LYS A 170 10.31 19.91 3.39
C LYS A 170 9.56 19.35 4.59
N THR A 171 8.67 18.40 4.33
CA THR A 171 8.09 17.56 5.40
C THR A 171 9.17 16.59 5.88
N GLY A 172 10.17 17.12 6.55
CA GLY A 172 11.16 16.30 7.24
C GLY A 172 10.44 15.34 8.18
N PHE A 173 10.93 14.11 8.30
CA PHE A 173 10.45 13.10 9.25
C PHE A 173 9.10 12.44 8.98
N SER A 174 8.35 12.76 7.93
CA SER A 174 7.13 12.01 7.59
C SER A 174 7.44 10.54 7.24
N ARG A 175 6.63 9.63 7.80
CA ARG A 175 6.70 8.18 7.52
C ARG A 175 5.75 7.72 6.44
N ILE A 176 4.97 8.64 5.86
CA ILE A 176 4.10 8.36 4.73
C ILE A 176 4.96 7.94 3.54
N THR A 177 4.68 6.79 2.96
CA THR A 177 5.38 6.25 1.79
C THR A 177 4.71 6.61 0.48
N GLY A 178 3.46 7.06 0.52
CA GLY A 178 2.71 7.45 -0.66
C GLY A 178 1.28 7.85 -0.35
N ALA A 179 0.51 8.06 -1.41
CA ALA A 179 -0.95 8.16 -1.38
C ALA A 179 -1.54 7.31 -2.51
N VAL A 180 -2.75 6.82 -2.29
CA VAL A 180 -3.51 6.02 -3.27
C VAL A 180 -4.86 6.64 -3.49
N PHE A 181 -5.26 6.74 -4.75
CA PHE A 181 -6.62 7.06 -5.15
C PHE A 181 -7.22 5.81 -5.77
N ALA A 182 -8.25 5.26 -5.17
CA ALA A 182 -8.88 4.03 -5.63
C ALA A 182 -10.32 3.91 -5.10
N GLY A 183 -11.21 3.36 -5.89
CA GLY A 183 -12.58 3.10 -5.49
C GLY A 183 -13.39 4.33 -5.07
N GLY A 184 -12.99 5.52 -5.51
CA GLY A 184 -13.58 6.80 -5.11
C GLY A 184 -13.03 7.38 -3.80
N ASP A 185 -12.11 6.69 -3.14
CA ASP A 185 -11.43 7.12 -1.91
C ASP A 185 -9.98 7.54 -2.17
N CYS A 186 -9.43 8.32 -1.24
CA CYS A 186 -8.01 8.64 -1.16
C CYS A 186 -7.44 8.09 0.15
N TYR A 187 -6.31 7.39 0.08
CA TYR A 187 -5.67 6.75 1.23
C TYR A 187 -4.26 7.31 1.45
N ALA A 188 -3.92 7.67 2.69
CA ALA A 188 -2.52 7.84 3.07
C ALA A 188 -1.86 6.46 3.24
N VAL A 189 -0.62 6.30 2.76
CA VAL A 189 0.07 5.01 2.75
C VAL A 189 1.26 5.04 3.69
N TYR A 190 1.29 4.11 4.65
CA TYR A 190 2.38 3.90 5.59
C TYR A 190 3.00 2.52 5.44
N ASN A 191 4.31 2.43 5.57
CA ASN A 191 5.00 1.16 5.71
C ASN A 191 5.97 1.21 6.90
N THR A 192 5.65 0.49 7.95
CA THR A 192 6.50 0.38 9.14
C THR A 192 7.37 -0.87 9.14
N ARG A 193 7.16 -1.80 8.20
CA ARG A 193 7.82 -3.11 8.13
C ARG A 193 7.61 -3.89 9.44
N ASN A 194 8.66 -4.02 10.27
CA ASN A 194 8.59 -4.70 11.57
C ASN A 194 8.44 -3.75 12.77
N ALA A 195 8.46 -2.43 12.53
CA ALA A 195 8.36 -1.46 13.61
C ALA A 195 6.91 -1.23 14.03
N VAL A 196 6.70 -0.93 15.30
CA VAL A 196 5.41 -0.45 15.79
C VAL A 196 5.12 0.91 15.18
N MET A 197 3.87 1.13 14.81
CA MET A 197 3.40 2.42 14.33
C MET A 197 3.58 3.47 15.43
N LYS A 198 4.27 4.56 15.09
CA LYS A 198 4.45 5.71 15.98
C LYS A 198 4.00 6.97 15.25
N TRP A 199 3.08 7.69 15.83
CA TRP A 199 2.75 9.03 15.39
C TRP A 199 3.85 9.99 15.83
N SER A 200 4.51 10.67 14.89
CA SER A 200 5.66 11.52 15.20
C SER A 200 5.35 13.01 15.20
N GLY A 201 4.10 13.40 14.98
CA GLY A 201 3.66 14.78 15.14
C GLY A 201 3.63 15.62 13.88
N GLU A 202 4.27 16.79 13.89
CA GLU A 202 4.03 17.88 12.93
C GLU A 202 4.24 17.51 11.45
N GLY A 203 5.29 16.76 11.11
CA GLY A 203 5.57 16.34 9.74
C GLY A 203 4.51 15.41 9.14
N GLU A 204 3.98 14.50 9.96
CA GLU A 204 2.89 13.60 9.56
C GLU A 204 1.59 14.37 9.35
N MET A 205 1.30 15.33 10.23
CA MET A 205 0.11 16.15 10.12
C MET A 205 0.13 17.02 8.86
N LYS A 206 1.26 17.67 8.56
CA LYS A 206 1.44 18.44 7.32
C LYS A 206 1.22 17.58 6.08
N MET A 207 1.78 16.36 6.04
CA MET A 207 1.55 15.44 4.91
C MET A 207 0.10 14.99 4.80
N LYS A 208 -0.58 14.72 5.92
CA LYS A 208 -2.00 14.38 5.92
C LYS A 208 -2.84 15.52 5.33
N VAL A 209 -2.58 16.76 5.76
CA VAL A 209 -3.25 17.95 5.23
C VAL A 209 -3.01 18.07 3.71
N ASN A 210 -1.77 17.91 3.25
CA ASN A 210 -1.46 17.98 1.82
C ASN A 210 -2.20 16.92 1.01
N ILE A 211 -2.24 15.67 1.50
CA ILE A 211 -2.97 14.60 0.81
C ILE A 211 -4.47 14.91 0.80
N ASN A 212 -5.03 15.45 1.89
CA ASN A 212 -6.43 15.85 1.93
C ASN A 212 -6.74 16.97 0.94
N LEU A 213 -5.89 17.99 0.85
CA LEU A 213 -6.03 19.08 -0.13
C LEU A 213 -5.97 18.55 -1.57
N LEU A 214 -5.03 17.63 -1.86
CA LEU A 214 -4.97 16.96 -3.15
C LEU A 214 -6.23 16.15 -3.42
N SER A 215 -6.81 15.51 -2.43
CA SER A 215 -8.08 14.78 -2.57
C SER A 215 -9.24 15.70 -2.90
N ILE A 216 -9.35 16.85 -2.20
CA ILE A 216 -10.39 17.85 -2.48
C ILE A 216 -10.27 18.34 -3.92
N VAL A 217 -9.07 18.73 -4.34
CA VAL A 217 -8.82 19.24 -5.69
C VAL A 217 -9.14 18.20 -6.76
N ASN A 218 -8.79 16.94 -6.52
CA ASN A 218 -8.88 15.87 -7.51
C ASN A 218 -10.23 15.14 -7.55
N SER A 219 -10.96 15.11 -6.44
CA SER A 219 -12.24 14.39 -6.34
C SER A 219 -13.42 15.27 -5.93
N GLY A 220 -13.16 16.52 -5.53
CA GLY A 220 -14.18 17.39 -4.97
C GLY A 220 -14.68 16.94 -3.59
N VAL A 221 -14.09 15.87 -3.03
CA VAL A 221 -14.50 15.29 -1.76
C VAL A 221 -13.53 15.70 -0.66
N ASP A 222 -14.04 16.35 0.37
CA ASP A 222 -13.28 16.62 1.58
C ASP A 222 -13.17 15.33 2.41
N HIS A 223 -12.02 14.69 2.32
CA HIS A 223 -11.65 13.59 3.18
C HIS A 223 -11.02 14.12 4.48
N ALA A 224 -11.72 15.00 5.21
CA ALA A 224 -11.28 15.47 6.53
C ALA A 224 -10.93 14.28 7.44
N ARG A 225 -11.52 13.12 7.15
CA ARG A 225 -11.25 11.83 7.78
C ARG A 225 -10.57 10.85 6.81
N LEU A 226 -9.44 11.26 6.26
CA LEU A 226 -8.63 10.47 5.33
C LEU A 226 -8.34 9.06 5.90
N PRO A 227 -8.72 7.97 5.21
CA PRO A 227 -8.35 6.62 5.61
C PRO A 227 -6.86 6.35 5.36
N MET A 228 -6.33 5.32 6.01
CA MET A 228 -4.93 4.94 5.89
C MET A 228 -4.76 3.47 5.50
N LEU A 229 -3.82 3.20 4.61
CA LEU A 229 -3.28 1.86 4.36
C LEU A 229 -2.00 1.70 5.19
N PHE A 230 -2.03 0.78 6.12
CA PHE A 230 -0.93 0.49 7.02
C PHE A 230 -0.22 -0.80 6.65
N PHE A 231 0.92 -0.69 5.97
CA PHE A 231 1.74 -1.84 5.60
C PHE A 231 2.65 -2.29 6.73
N GLY A 232 2.65 -3.59 7.00
CA GLY A 232 3.52 -4.25 7.96
C GLY A 232 3.96 -5.63 7.50
N ALA A 233 5.08 -6.12 8.04
CA ALA A 233 5.66 -7.40 7.63
C ALA A 233 4.82 -8.62 8.07
N SER A 234 4.00 -8.46 9.12
CA SER A 234 3.14 -9.52 9.65
C SER A 234 2.02 -8.94 10.52
N GLN A 235 1.01 -9.73 10.82
CA GLN A 235 -0.09 -9.38 11.74
C GLN A 235 0.39 -9.03 13.16
N GLU A 236 1.53 -9.52 13.58
CA GLU A 236 2.14 -9.17 14.86
C GLU A 236 2.49 -7.67 14.94
N VAL A 237 2.78 -7.03 13.79
CA VAL A 237 3.00 -5.58 13.72
C VAL A 237 1.70 -4.82 14.00
N ALA A 238 0.59 -5.27 13.42
CA ALA A 238 -0.73 -4.72 13.70
C ALA A 238 -1.08 -4.86 15.20
N PHE A 239 -0.94 -6.07 15.74
CA PHE A 239 -1.19 -6.35 17.15
C PHE A 239 -0.39 -5.45 18.10
N ARG A 240 0.93 -5.38 17.91
CA ARG A 240 1.79 -4.52 18.75
C ARG A 240 1.47 -3.04 18.59
N SER A 241 1.08 -2.60 17.39
CA SER A 241 0.70 -1.21 17.15
C SER A 241 -0.60 -0.86 17.87
N MET A 242 -1.60 -1.77 17.87
CA MET A 242 -2.84 -1.59 18.62
C MET A 242 -2.62 -1.60 20.13
N LEU A 243 -1.77 -2.49 20.64
CA LEU A 243 -1.42 -2.48 22.06
C LEU A 243 -0.69 -1.19 22.48
N ALA A 244 0.22 -0.68 21.64
CA ALA A 244 0.92 0.57 21.89
C ALA A 244 -0.05 1.76 21.90
N MET A 245 -1.02 1.80 20.99
CA MET A 245 -2.08 2.81 20.93
C MET A 245 -2.91 2.81 22.22
N ARG A 246 -3.35 1.63 22.67
CA ARG A 246 -4.18 1.50 23.87
C ARG A 246 -3.45 1.92 25.16
N LYS A 247 -2.13 1.72 25.22
CA LYS A 247 -1.27 2.14 26.34
C LYS A 247 -0.87 3.63 26.26
N ALA A 248 -1.24 4.31 25.19
CA ALA A 248 -0.84 5.69 24.97
C ALA A 248 -1.60 6.65 25.93
N THR A 249 -0.84 7.41 26.69
CA THR A 249 -1.35 8.40 27.65
C THR A 249 -1.62 9.77 27.03
N ASN A 250 -1.10 10.00 25.83
CA ASN A 250 -1.27 11.27 25.12
C ASN A 250 -1.86 11.05 23.71
N ALA A 251 -2.60 12.06 23.24
CA ALA A 251 -3.26 12.02 21.92
C ALA A 251 -2.27 11.83 20.74
N ARG A 252 -1.03 12.32 20.87
CA ARG A 252 -0.01 12.19 19.81
C ARG A 252 0.44 10.75 19.56
N SER A 253 0.23 9.87 20.50
CA SER A 253 0.54 8.45 20.38
C SER A 253 -0.65 7.62 19.89
N ARG A 254 -1.82 8.21 19.82
CA ARG A 254 -3.07 7.59 19.40
C ARG A 254 -3.36 7.92 17.93
N PHE A 255 -2.87 7.09 17.03
CA PHE A 255 -3.06 7.30 15.59
C PHE A 255 -4.53 7.12 15.14
N ASP A 256 -5.37 6.40 15.90
CA ASP A 256 -6.81 6.29 15.70
C ASP A 256 -7.54 7.64 15.81
N MET A 257 -6.99 8.60 16.54
CA MET A 257 -7.53 9.97 16.59
C MET A 257 -7.26 10.78 15.31
N PHE A 258 -6.26 10.38 14.52
CA PHE A 258 -5.89 11.07 13.29
C PHE A 258 -6.43 10.39 12.04
N TYR A 259 -6.61 9.06 12.10
CA TYR A 259 -7.14 8.25 11.01
C TYR A 259 -8.34 7.46 11.52
N PRO A 260 -9.55 7.76 11.06
CA PRO A 260 -10.78 7.08 11.53
C PRO A 260 -10.86 5.64 11.03
N ARG A 261 -10.13 5.32 9.96
CA ARG A 261 -10.03 4.01 9.34
C ARG A 261 -8.57 3.69 9.03
N ILE A 262 -8.10 2.54 9.49
CA ILE A 262 -6.72 2.08 9.29
C ILE A 262 -6.78 0.64 8.81
N HIS A 263 -6.66 0.44 7.51
CA HIS A 263 -6.67 -0.88 6.90
C HIS A 263 -5.25 -1.46 6.93
N PHE A 264 -5.05 -2.55 7.66
CA PHE A 264 -3.76 -3.21 7.72
C PHE A 264 -3.54 -4.08 6.48
N VAL A 265 -2.39 -3.87 5.83
CA VAL A 265 -1.99 -4.59 4.60
C VAL A 265 -0.69 -5.36 4.89
N PRO A 266 -0.70 -6.69 4.96
CA PRO A 266 0.52 -7.45 5.15
C PRO A 266 1.41 -7.38 3.90
N LEU A 267 2.74 -7.26 4.10
CA LEU A 267 3.72 -7.26 3.02
C LEU A 267 3.97 -8.69 2.51
N ASN A 268 2.97 -9.28 1.90
CA ASN A 268 2.99 -10.60 1.29
C ASN A 268 1.90 -10.72 0.20
N ARG A 269 1.75 -11.93 -0.38
CA ARG A 269 0.75 -12.19 -1.43
C ARG A 269 -0.71 -11.88 -1.02
N TYR A 270 -1.06 -12.03 0.25
CA TYR A 270 -2.42 -11.71 0.72
C TYR A 270 -2.67 -10.20 0.69
N GLY A 271 -1.66 -9.39 1.07
CA GLY A 271 -1.78 -7.93 1.00
C GLY A 271 -1.96 -7.43 -0.43
N ALA A 272 -1.20 -7.94 -1.40
CA ALA A 272 -1.36 -7.56 -2.80
C ALA A 272 -2.76 -7.94 -3.35
N ARG A 273 -3.28 -9.12 -2.99
CA ARG A 273 -4.65 -9.52 -3.35
C ARG A 273 -5.71 -8.66 -2.65
N PHE A 274 -5.52 -8.36 -1.36
CA PHE A 274 -6.42 -7.49 -0.60
C PHE A 274 -6.51 -6.07 -1.19
N LEU A 275 -5.39 -5.53 -1.71
CA LEU A 275 -5.39 -4.23 -2.37
C LEU A 275 -6.32 -4.18 -3.60
N LYS A 276 -6.58 -5.31 -4.26
CA LYS A 276 -7.52 -5.36 -5.39
C LYS A 276 -8.95 -5.00 -4.95
N PHE A 277 -9.35 -5.37 -3.73
CA PHE A 277 -10.67 -5.00 -3.20
C PHE A 277 -10.83 -3.50 -3.09
N ILE A 278 -9.77 -2.81 -2.66
CA ILE A 278 -9.76 -1.34 -2.49
C ILE A 278 -9.97 -0.61 -3.83
N SER A 279 -9.69 -1.24 -4.97
CA SER A 279 -9.96 -0.65 -6.30
C SER A 279 -11.45 -0.59 -6.65
N ILE A 280 -12.30 -1.33 -5.95
CA ILE A 280 -13.74 -1.38 -6.20
C ILE A 280 -14.41 -0.19 -5.50
N PRO A 281 -15.22 0.63 -6.18
CA PRO A 281 -16.05 1.61 -5.51
C PRO A 281 -16.93 0.97 -4.43
N ARG A 282 -16.96 1.58 -3.24
CA ARG A 282 -17.72 1.07 -2.08
C ARG A 282 -17.40 -0.39 -1.68
N TRP A 283 -16.15 -0.83 -1.90
CA TRP A 283 -15.70 -2.20 -1.68
C TRP A 283 -16.09 -2.80 -0.32
N ARG A 284 -16.16 -1.98 0.73
CA ARG A 284 -16.56 -2.44 2.07
C ARG A 284 -18.04 -2.82 2.12
N GLU A 285 -18.88 -2.13 1.38
CA GLU A 285 -20.31 -2.46 1.27
C GLU A 285 -20.48 -3.79 0.54
N HIS A 286 -19.75 -4.00 -0.56
CA HIS A 286 -19.75 -5.29 -1.26
C HIS A 286 -19.27 -6.45 -0.37
N LEU A 287 -18.29 -6.24 0.51
CA LEU A 287 -17.90 -7.27 1.49
C LEU A 287 -19.04 -7.60 2.47
N LEU A 288 -19.82 -6.61 2.89
CA LEU A 288 -20.96 -6.85 3.79
C LEU A 288 -22.14 -7.50 3.06
N GLU A 289 -22.35 -7.15 1.79
CA GLU A 289 -23.37 -7.78 0.93
C GLU A 289 -23.11 -9.26 0.69
N LEU A 290 -21.84 -9.67 0.61
CA LEU A 290 -21.46 -11.08 0.51
C LEU A 290 -21.68 -11.88 1.80
N LEU A 291 -21.73 -11.21 2.95
CA LEU A 291 -21.78 -11.87 4.25
C LEU A 291 -23.17 -11.89 4.89
N PHE A 292 -23.98 -10.86 4.62
CA PHE A 292 -25.19 -10.61 5.38
C PHE A 292 -26.33 -10.16 4.48
N ASP A 293 -27.50 -10.71 4.70
CA ASP A 293 -28.74 -10.21 4.15
C ASP A 293 -29.01 -8.79 4.66
N GLU A 294 -29.70 -7.97 3.86
CA GLU A 294 -29.94 -6.56 4.14
C GLU A 294 -30.68 -6.36 5.48
N GLU A 295 -31.65 -7.20 5.80
CA GLU A 295 -32.44 -7.16 7.03
C GLU A 295 -31.61 -7.36 8.31
N ASN A 296 -30.50 -8.07 8.22
CA ASN A 296 -29.59 -8.36 9.35
C ASN A 296 -28.50 -7.30 9.53
N ARG A 297 -28.28 -6.44 8.51
CA ARG A 297 -27.22 -5.45 8.54
C ARG A 297 -27.57 -4.26 9.41
N SER A 298 -26.59 -3.73 10.14
CA SER A 298 -26.73 -2.50 10.91
C SER A 298 -26.30 -1.28 10.09
N PHE A 299 -27.23 -0.37 9.90
CA PHE A 299 -26.97 0.94 9.30
C PHE A 299 -26.76 2.05 10.34
N ASN A 300 -27.12 1.78 11.60
CA ASN A 300 -26.98 2.75 12.70
C ASN A 300 -25.64 2.54 13.40
N ARG A 301 -24.68 3.39 13.08
CA ARG A 301 -23.33 3.39 13.64
C ARG A 301 -23.24 4.28 14.89
N GLY A 302 -24.12 4.09 15.87
CA GLY A 302 -23.99 4.76 17.15
C GLY A 302 -22.66 4.45 17.86
N HIS A 303 -22.63 4.52 19.18
CA HIS A 303 -21.43 4.18 19.97
C HIS A 303 -21.04 2.69 19.90
N PHE A 304 -21.94 1.82 19.42
CA PHE A 304 -21.74 0.39 19.34
C PHE A 304 -21.27 -0.03 17.92
N GLU A 305 -20.06 -0.54 17.81
CA GLU A 305 -19.49 -0.96 16.52
C GLU A 305 -19.85 -2.41 16.22
N PHE A 306 -20.67 -2.65 15.19
CA PHE A 306 -20.98 -3.97 14.63
C PHE A 306 -21.53 -3.80 13.20
N ASP A 307 -21.61 -4.87 12.42
CA ASP A 307 -22.09 -4.85 11.03
C ASP A 307 -23.45 -5.53 10.88
N ALA A 308 -23.71 -6.59 11.66
CA ALA A 308 -24.97 -7.32 11.62
C ALA A 308 -25.37 -7.85 13.01
N LYS A 309 -26.67 -8.12 13.17
CA LYS A 309 -27.20 -8.82 14.34
C LYS A 309 -28.02 -10.03 13.88
N ILE A 310 -27.56 -11.24 14.18
CA ILE A 310 -28.19 -12.48 13.78
C ILE A 310 -28.43 -13.35 15.02
N ASN A 311 -29.67 -13.78 15.24
CA ASN A 311 -30.06 -14.61 16.38
C ASN A 311 -29.54 -14.08 17.73
N GLY A 312 -29.62 -12.78 17.94
CA GLY A 312 -29.15 -12.11 19.16
C GLY A 312 -27.63 -11.96 19.27
N THR A 313 -26.85 -12.39 18.27
CA THR A 313 -25.39 -12.23 18.24
C THR A 313 -25.01 -11.00 17.44
N TYR A 314 -24.19 -10.11 18.02
CA TYR A 314 -23.61 -8.96 17.35
C TYR A 314 -22.34 -9.37 16.59
N ILE A 315 -22.30 -9.08 15.29
CA ILE A 315 -21.25 -9.58 14.39
C ILE A 315 -20.48 -8.40 13.79
N LEU A 316 -19.14 -8.41 13.92
CA LEU A 316 -18.24 -7.53 13.19
C LEU A 316 -17.58 -8.28 12.04
N SER A 317 -17.64 -7.73 10.83
CA SER A 317 -16.79 -8.16 9.72
C SER A 317 -15.45 -7.42 9.76
N HIS A 318 -14.35 -8.13 10.10
CA HIS A 318 -12.99 -7.61 10.02
C HIS A 318 -12.33 -7.93 8.67
N LEU A 319 -13.10 -8.28 7.64
CA LEU A 319 -12.57 -8.58 6.31
C LEU A 319 -11.97 -7.33 5.66
N ASP A 320 -12.40 -6.14 6.06
CA ASP A 320 -11.83 -4.86 5.64
C ASP A 320 -10.48 -4.52 6.30
N SER A 321 -10.01 -5.36 7.24
CA SER A 321 -8.76 -5.20 7.98
C SER A 321 -8.64 -3.85 8.73
N ASP A 322 -9.78 -3.21 9.09
CA ASP A 322 -9.80 -1.91 9.78
C ASP A 322 -9.53 -2.07 11.28
N LEU A 323 -8.34 -1.67 11.69
CA LEU A 323 -7.87 -1.76 13.07
C LEU A 323 -8.67 -0.85 14.02
N CYS A 324 -9.14 0.31 13.54
CA CYS A 324 -9.94 1.23 14.34
C CYS A 324 -11.30 0.63 14.67
N ARG A 325 -11.94 -0.02 13.69
CA ARG A 325 -13.21 -0.71 13.88
C ARG A 325 -13.07 -1.89 14.86
N LEU A 326 -12.03 -2.69 14.69
CA LEU A 326 -11.76 -3.81 15.59
C LEU A 326 -11.54 -3.34 17.04
N ASN A 327 -10.87 -2.19 17.23
CA ASN A 327 -10.69 -1.61 18.55
C ASN A 327 -12.03 -1.12 19.15
N ARG A 328 -12.84 -0.39 18.37
CA ARG A 328 -14.17 0.08 18.84
C ARG A 328 -15.10 -1.10 19.15
N PHE A 329 -15.08 -2.16 18.33
CA PHE A 329 -15.86 -3.38 18.62
C PHE A 329 -15.47 -3.99 19.97
N ARG A 330 -14.17 -4.09 20.24
CA ARG A 330 -13.70 -4.59 21.55
C ARG A 330 -14.14 -3.68 22.71
N GLU A 331 -14.10 -2.39 22.54
CA GLU A 331 -14.61 -1.42 23.54
C GLU A 331 -16.12 -1.61 23.74
N SER A 332 -16.89 -1.70 22.67
CA SER A 332 -18.33 -1.97 22.72
C SER A 332 -18.69 -3.26 23.48
N ILE A 333 -17.91 -4.33 23.32
CA ILE A 333 -18.10 -5.58 24.05
C ILE A 333 -17.88 -5.39 25.56
N ILE A 334 -16.84 -4.62 25.92
CA ILE A 334 -16.51 -4.38 27.33
C ILE A 334 -17.59 -3.55 28.02
N ASP A 335 -18.16 -2.60 27.30
CA ASP A 335 -19.22 -1.70 27.82
C ASP A 335 -20.60 -2.37 27.87
N ASN A 336 -20.79 -3.52 27.17
CA ASN A 336 -22.08 -4.23 27.08
C ASN A 336 -21.92 -5.71 27.43
N VAL A 337 -21.57 -5.99 28.66
CA VAL A 337 -21.39 -7.36 29.17
C VAL A 337 -22.72 -8.12 29.19
N GLY A 338 -22.70 -9.36 28.73
CA GLY A 338 -23.87 -10.27 28.76
C GLY A 338 -24.45 -10.58 27.38
N GLU A 339 -24.08 -9.86 26.36
CA GLU A 339 -24.48 -10.09 24.96
C GLU A 339 -23.54 -11.11 24.28
N LYS A 340 -23.96 -11.65 23.13
CA LYS A 340 -23.13 -12.55 22.31
C LYS A 340 -22.44 -11.79 21.20
N TYR A 341 -21.16 -12.07 21.00
CA TYR A 341 -20.33 -11.38 20.02
C TYR A 341 -19.55 -12.35 19.14
N GLU A 342 -19.46 -12.01 17.85
CA GLU A 342 -18.70 -12.76 16.87
C GLU A 342 -17.90 -11.79 15.95
N ALA A 343 -16.66 -12.14 15.62
CA ALA A 343 -15.86 -11.45 14.65
C ALA A 343 -15.54 -12.37 13.48
N LEU A 344 -15.90 -11.95 12.27
CA LEU A 344 -15.53 -12.64 11.02
C LEU A 344 -14.21 -12.10 10.51
N CYS A 345 -13.29 -12.98 10.12
CA CYS A 345 -11.98 -12.57 9.60
C CYS A 345 -11.45 -13.57 8.56
N PHE A 346 -10.51 -13.15 7.75
CA PHE A 346 -9.77 -14.08 6.89
C PHE A 346 -8.80 -14.95 7.69
N GLY A 347 -8.48 -16.15 7.18
CA GLY A 347 -7.56 -17.06 7.85
C GLY A 347 -6.21 -16.46 8.22
N TRP A 348 -5.67 -15.56 7.38
CA TRP A 348 -4.40 -14.87 7.66
C TRP A 348 -4.51 -13.77 8.76
N GLN A 349 -5.72 -13.40 9.18
CA GLN A 349 -6.00 -12.46 10.28
C GLN A 349 -6.34 -13.17 11.60
N TYR A 350 -6.67 -14.46 11.54
CA TYR A 350 -7.26 -15.20 12.66
C TYR A 350 -6.48 -15.09 13.97
N ASP A 351 -5.19 -15.39 13.94
CA ASP A 351 -4.36 -15.38 15.16
C ASP A 351 -4.29 -13.98 15.79
N PHE A 352 -4.23 -12.95 14.96
CA PHE A 352 -4.24 -11.56 15.41
C PHE A 352 -5.59 -11.20 16.06
N VAL A 353 -6.71 -11.45 15.38
CA VAL A 353 -8.06 -11.12 15.85
C VAL A 353 -8.37 -11.90 17.13
N LYS A 354 -8.08 -13.20 17.15
CA LYS A 354 -8.26 -14.05 18.33
C LYS A 354 -7.42 -13.59 19.52
N LYS A 355 -6.17 -13.24 19.30
CA LYS A 355 -5.27 -12.72 20.35
C LYS A 355 -5.74 -11.36 20.87
N PHE A 356 -6.30 -10.51 20.00
CA PHE A 356 -6.76 -9.16 20.37
C PHE A 356 -8.08 -9.18 21.13
N LEU A 357 -9.05 -9.99 20.70
CA LEU A 357 -10.35 -10.12 21.35
C LEU A 357 -10.34 -11.10 22.53
N GLY A 358 -9.46 -12.10 22.54
CA GLY A 358 -9.40 -13.11 23.59
C GLY A 358 -10.70 -13.95 23.63
N ASN A 359 -11.30 -14.02 24.81
CA ASN A 359 -12.57 -14.73 25.03
C ASN A 359 -13.80 -13.80 24.95
N LEU A 360 -13.61 -12.52 24.60
CA LEU A 360 -14.71 -11.55 24.53
C LEU A 360 -15.66 -11.83 23.35
N ALA A 361 -15.17 -12.44 22.28
CA ALA A 361 -15.98 -12.78 21.11
C ALA A 361 -15.55 -14.12 20.51
N LYS A 362 -16.50 -14.81 19.87
CA LYS A 362 -16.19 -15.91 18.95
C LYS A 362 -15.49 -15.34 17.72
N VAL A 363 -14.48 -16.04 17.20
CA VAL A 363 -13.81 -15.66 15.96
C VAL A 363 -14.02 -16.75 14.92
N THR A 364 -14.63 -16.37 13.79
CA THR A 364 -14.95 -17.28 12.69
C THR A 364 -14.16 -16.88 11.44
N VAL A 365 -13.60 -17.89 10.78
CA VAL A 365 -12.79 -17.69 9.56
C VAL A 365 -13.67 -17.75 8.33
N ILE A 366 -13.53 -16.75 7.46
CA ILE A 366 -14.10 -16.68 6.12
C ILE A 366 -13.02 -17.00 5.10
N SER A 367 -13.36 -17.75 4.07
CA SER A 367 -12.44 -18.11 2.99
C SER A 367 -12.07 -16.88 2.17
N PHE A 368 -10.76 -16.51 2.20
CA PHE A 368 -10.25 -15.41 1.39
C PHE A 368 -10.37 -15.69 -0.11
N ASP A 369 -10.16 -16.95 -0.52
CA ASP A 369 -10.19 -17.33 -1.93
C ASP A 369 -11.62 -17.28 -2.51
N GLU A 370 -12.64 -17.61 -1.71
CA GLU A 370 -14.05 -17.47 -2.12
C GLU A 370 -14.43 -16.00 -2.28
N VAL A 371 -14.13 -15.15 -1.30
CA VAL A 371 -14.39 -13.71 -1.38
C VAL A 371 -13.64 -13.06 -2.54
N ASP A 372 -12.36 -13.41 -2.75
CA ASP A 372 -11.57 -12.89 -3.86
C ASP A 372 -12.16 -13.31 -5.23
N LYS A 373 -12.68 -14.54 -5.33
CA LYS A 373 -13.36 -15.03 -6.52
C LYS A 373 -14.61 -14.20 -6.82
N GLU A 374 -15.48 -14.03 -5.84
CA GLU A 374 -16.72 -13.24 -5.99
C GLU A 374 -16.42 -11.77 -6.37
N LEU A 375 -15.43 -11.15 -5.73
CA LEU A 375 -15.05 -9.77 -6.03
C LEU A 375 -14.24 -9.61 -7.32
N SER A 376 -13.73 -10.70 -7.90
CA SER A 376 -12.85 -10.64 -9.08
C SER A 376 -13.52 -10.03 -10.31
N GLU A 377 -14.82 -10.21 -10.49
CA GLU A 377 -15.58 -9.61 -11.58
C GLU A 377 -15.66 -8.08 -11.46
N TYR A 378 -15.67 -7.57 -10.22
CA TYR A 378 -15.70 -6.13 -9.96
C TYR A 378 -14.33 -5.49 -10.21
N TYR A 379 -13.28 -5.95 -9.52
CA TYR A 379 -11.97 -5.28 -9.62
C TYR A 379 -11.27 -5.49 -10.97
N SER A 380 -11.57 -6.55 -11.71
CA SER A 380 -11.01 -6.76 -13.05
C SER A 380 -11.33 -5.65 -14.05
N ARG A 381 -12.34 -4.83 -13.77
CA ARG A 381 -12.75 -3.66 -14.58
C ARG A 381 -11.82 -2.46 -14.37
N TYR A 382 -11.11 -2.40 -13.25
CA TYR A 382 -10.33 -1.23 -12.82
C TYR A 382 -8.82 -1.46 -12.85
N LEU A 383 -8.37 -2.70 -12.75
CA LEU A 383 -6.95 -3.03 -12.63
C LEU A 383 -6.28 -3.27 -13.98
N ILE A 384 -4.99 -2.94 -14.08
CA ILE A 384 -4.16 -3.27 -15.25
C ILE A 384 -4.00 -4.79 -15.33
N LYS A 385 -4.26 -5.35 -16.51
CA LYS A 385 -4.02 -6.78 -16.80
C LYS A 385 -2.56 -7.07 -17.06
#